data_493f64eb42ea92955f97b3936c4c55ab
#
_entry.id   493f64eb42ea92955f97b3936c4c55ab
#
_cell.length_a   1.000
_cell.length_b   1.000
_cell.length_c   1.000
_cell.angle_alpha   90.00
_cell.angle_beta   90.00
_cell.angle_gamma   90.00
#
_symmetry.space_group_name_H-M   'P 1'
#
loop_
_entity.id
_entity.type
_entity.pdbx_description
1 polymer ?
#
loop_
_entity_poly.entity_id
_entity_poly.type
_entity_poly.pdbx_seq_one_letter_code
_entity_poly.pdbx_strand_id
1 'polypeptide(L)'
;MSRHEGIWIGLVFFLITGWGFVPETVAGSRVQIVGSTTVLPVASRSAQKFMELSKIRILVNAGGSGLGIHSVVQGRADIGMASRGISLDEKKRFEKSRLKIHPIGLDAVACVVSTEIYQAGVRHLTPRQIAAIYMGKIQNWKEVGGPDRQIVVIDKERHRGTRHVFMQYIFGNASQRTPGTLLVTGSNNEEQAKIAQSDSAIGMLSFAWINEDVKAVSLRDKGKEFLPTWETVRQGRYPIVRKLNFITAGEPEGEVKAFIDFVKGPQGQKIVEESGYIPIAGKISQQ
;
A
#
# COMPACT_ATOMS: atom_id res chain seq x y z
N MET A 1 97.96 22.05 -8.14
CA MET A 1 97.82 20.73 -7.58
C MET A 1 97.12 20.89 -6.24
N SER A 2 95.79 20.70 -6.16
CA SER A 2 95.04 20.54 -4.86
C SER A 2 93.83 19.70 -5.14
N ARG A 3 93.78 18.55 -4.45
CA ARG A 3 92.67 17.61 -4.44
C ARG A 3 91.56 18.19 -3.60
N HIS A 4 90.34 18.18 -4.13
CA HIS A 4 89.11 18.32 -3.29
C HIS A 4 88.47 17.00 -3.14
N GLU A 5 88.40 16.54 -1.87
CA GLU A 5 87.66 15.34 -1.48
C GLU A 5 86.17 15.77 -1.22
N GLY A 6 85.28 15.16 -1.95
CA GLY A 6 83.83 15.37 -1.79
C GLY A 6 83.24 14.37 -0.82
N ILE A 7 82.64 14.86 0.27
CA ILE A 7 81.91 14.08 1.28
C ILE A 7 80.53 13.80 0.73
N TRP A 8 80.20 12.51 0.54
CA TRP A 8 78.84 12.07 0.21
C TRP A 8 78.05 11.84 1.48
N ILE A 9 77.05 12.68 1.78
CA ILE A 9 76.08 12.48 2.84
C ILE A 9 74.93 11.70 2.27
N GLY A 10 74.85 10.40 2.66
CA GLY A 10 73.75 9.51 2.32
C GLY A 10 72.48 9.88 3.11
N LEU A 11 71.46 10.37 2.40
CA LEU A 11 70.14 10.60 2.97
C LEU A 11 69.39 9.27 3.00
N VAL A 12 69.19 8.68 4.17
CA VAL A 12 68.38 7.47 4.38
C VAL A 12 66.93 7.94 4.53
N PHE A 13 66.10 7.69 3.51
CA PHE A 13 64.66 7.87 3.56
C PHE A 13 64.02 6.69 4.29
N PHE A 14 63.54 6.92 5.52
CA PHE A 14 62.67 5.99 6.24
C PHE A 14 61.26 6.10 5.66
N LEU A 15 60.86 5.13 4.83
CA LEU A 15 59.46 4.93 4.41
C LEU A 15 58.68 4.33 5.59
N ILE A 16 58.00 5.21 6.33
CA ILE A 16 57.00 4.76 7.31
C ILE A 16 55.75 4.37 6.51
N THR A 17 55.56 3.06 6.25
CA THR A 17 54.30 2.52 5.76
C THR A 17 53.31 2.50 6.93
N GLY A 18 52.64 3.62 7.12
CA GLY A 18 51.48 3.68 8.01
C GLY A 18 50.34 2.84 7.42
N TRP A 19 50.13 1.65 7.91
CA TRP A 19 48.89 0.93 7.72
C TRP A 19 47.76 1.73 8.42
N GLY A 20 47.12 2.61 7.65
CA GLY A 20 45.91 3.25 8.11
C GLY A 20 44.84 2.18 8.33
N PHE A 21 44.48 1.96 9.58
CA PHE A 21 43.28 1.22 9.97
C PHE A 21 42.08 2.03 9.43
N VAL A 22 41.59 1.70 8.23
CA VAL A 22 40.29 2.17 7.74
C VAL A 22 39.27 1.42 8.59
N PRO A 23 38.53 2.11 9.48
CA PRO A 23 37.47 1.41 10.19
C PRO A 23 36.50 0.88 9.14
N GLU A 24 36.34 -0.43 9.07
CA GLU A 24 35.25 -1.06 8.33
C GLU A 24 33.96 -0.42 8.86
N THR A 25 33.36 0.44 8.08
CA THR A 25 32.01 0.91 8.35
C THR A 25 31.13 -0.32 8.28
N VAL A 26 30.80 -0.89 9.44
CA VAL A 26 29.75 -1.89 9.59
C VAL A 26 28.50 -1.22 9.00
N ALA A 27 28.23 -1.53 7.75
CA ALA A 27 26.97 -1.13 7.11
C ALA A 27 25.88 -1.76 7.96
N GLY A 28 25.28 -0.94 8.85
CA GLY A 28 24.21 -1.40 9.72
C GLY A 28 23.16 -2.12 8.89
N SER A 29 22.70 -3.26 9.36
CA SER A 29 21.70 -4.07 8.65
C SER A 29 20.50 -3.20 8.26
N ARG A 30 20.07 -3.33 7.02
CA ARG A 30 19.07 -2.46 6.41
C ARG A 30 17.95 -3.31 5.83
N VAL A 31 16.70 -3.07 6.25
CA VAL A 31 15.51 -3.68 5.68
C VAL A 31 14.84 -2.71 4.72
N GLN A 32 14.62 -3.14 3.49
CA GLN A 32 13.95 -2.36 2.45
C GLN A 32 12.52 -2.85 2.22
N ILE A 33 11.54 -1.96 2.35
CA ILE A 33 10.12 -2.23 2.24
C ILE A 33 9.54 -1.39 1.10
N VAL A 34 8.83 -2.02 0.15
CA VAL A 34 8.28 -1.32 -1.02
C VAL A 34 6.84 -1.77 -1.27
N GLY A 35 5.95 -0.87 -1.68
CA GLY A 35 4.67 -1.30 -2.25
C GLY A 35 3.44 -0.46 -1.93
N SER A 36 2.39 -1.10 -1.44
CA SER A 36 1.04 -0.55 -1.29
C SER A 36 0.98 0.74 -0.48
N THR A 37 0.43 1.81 -1.07
CA THR A 37 0.13 3.06 -0.35
C THR A 37 -0.94 2.90 0.74
N THR A 38 -1.78 1.86 0.66
CA THR A 38 -2.72 1.51 1.73
C THR A 38 -1.97 0.96 2.95
N VAL A 39 -0.93 0.15 2.76
CA VAL A 39 -0.13 -0.45 3.85
C VAL A 39 0.91 0.54 4.39
N LEU A 40 1.27 1.55 3.60
CA LEU A 40 2.33 2.52 3.91
C LEU A 40 2.21 3.16 5.31
N PRO A 41 1.04 3.65 5.78
CA PRO A 41 0.93 4.26 7.11
C PRO A 41 1.34 3.30 8.24
N VAL A 42 0.89 2.06 8.16
CA VAL A 42 1.25 1.02 9.14
C VAL A 42 2.75 0.72 9.07
N ALA A 43 3.27 0.46 7.87
CA ALA A 43 4.67 0.11 7.69
C ALA A 43 5.62 1.23 8.15
N SER A 44 5.31 2.50 7.82
CA SER A 44 6.15 3.64 8.18
C SER A 44 6.15 3.92 9.68
N ARG A 45 4.97 3.91 10.33
CA ARG A 45 4.87 4.09 11.79
C ARG A 45 5.52 2.95 12.55
N SER A 46 5.31 1.70 12.08
CA SER A 46 5.95 0.53 12.67
C SER A 46 7.46 0.56 12.48
N ALA A 47 7.96 0.97 11.31
CA ALA A 47 9.38 1.13 11.05
C ALA A 47 10.01 2.17 11.98
N GLN A 48 9.38 3.34 12.12
CA GLN A 48 9.84 4.38 13.05
C GLN A 48 9.94 3.82 14.48
N LYS A 49 8.87 3.18 14.97
CA LYS A 49 8.85 2.64 16.33
C LYS A 49 9.84 1.50 16.54
N PHE A 50 10.01 0.63 15.55
CA PHE A 50 10.96 -0.46 15.62
C PHE A 50 12.42 0.03 15.61
N MET A 51 12.75 1.07 14.82
CA MET A 51 14.07 1.69 14.82
C MET A 51 14.44 2.36 16.15
N GLU A 52 13.45 2.85 16.91
CA GLU A 52 13.67 3.35 18.29
C GLU A 52 14.07 2.23 19.26
N LEU A 53 13.60 1.00 19.02
CA LEU A 53 13.82 -0.17 19.88
C LEU A 53 14.99 -1.04 19.43
N SER A 54 15.48 -0.83 18.21
CA SER A 54 16.54 -1.63 17.60
C SER A 54 17.55 -0.75 16.88
N LYS A 55 18.71 -1.32 16.54
CA LYS A 55 19.72 -0.63 15.71
C LYS A 55 19.53 -0.89 14.21
N ILE A 56 18.44 -1.53 13.82
CA ILE A 56 18.15 -1.93 12.45
C ILE A 56 17.55 -0.74 11.69
N ARG A 57 18.14 -0.40 10.55
CA ARG A 57 17.63 0.67 9.69
C ARG A 57 16.55 0.12 8.75
N ILE A 58 15.36 0.75 8.74
CA ILE A 58 14.25 0.37 7.86
C ILE A 58 13.93 1.51 6.90
N LEU A 59 13.81 1.20 5.61
CA LEU A 59 13.39 2.13 4.57
C LEU A 59 12.06 1.67 3.98
N VAL A 60 11.07 2.56 3.96
CA VAL A 60 9.73 2.27 3.46
C VAL A 60 9.41 3.17 2.27
N ASN A 61 9.09 2.56 1.12
CA ASN A 61 8.79 3.26 -0.12
C ASN A 61 7.42 2.86 -0.68
N ALA A 62 6.67 3.86 -1.16
CA ALA A 62 5.39 3.65 -1.83
C ALA A 62 5.57 3.26 -3.30
N GLY A 63 4.57 2.57 -3.90
CA GLY A 63 4.59 2.21 -5.32
C GLY A 63 3.41 1.34 -5.77
N GLY A 64 2.55 0.92 -4.84
CA GLY A 64 1.42 0.03 -5.13
C GLY A 64 1.74 -1.45 -4.96
N SER A 65 0.68 -2.27 -4.79
CA SER A 65 0.80 -3.69 -4.44
C SER A 65 1.58 -4.50 -5.48
N GLY A 66 1.37 -4.24 -6.77
CA GLY A 66 2.09 -4.91 -7.84
C GLY A 66 3.59 -4.63 -7.78
N LEU A 67 3.99 -3.36 -7.58
CA LEU A 67 5.41 -3.02 -7.45
C LEU A 67 6.04 -3.70 -6.22
N GLY A 68 5.32 -3.74 -5.08
CA GLY A 68 5.80 -4.43 -3.88
C GLY A 68 6.09 -5.91 -4.13
N ILE A 69 5.16 -6.63 -4.76
CA ILE A 69 5.34 -8.05 -5.12
C ILE A 69 6.53 -8.23 -6.07
N HIS A 70 6.62 -7.42 -7.13
CA HIS A 70 7.70 -7.48 -8.10
C HIS A 70 9.07 -7.15 -7.49
N SER A 71 9.15 -6.17 -6.60
CA SER A 71 10.41 -5.78 -5.96
C SER A 71 10.99 -6.91 -5.11
N VAL A 72 10.13 -7.65 -4.39
CA VAL A 72 10.55 -8.83 -3.62
C VAL A 72 11.03 -9.94 -4.55
N VAL A 73 10.30 -10.24 -5.62
CA VAL A 73 10.70 -11.26 -6.62
C VAL A 73 12.05 -10.95 -7.24
N GLN A 74 12.37 -9.68 -7.44
CA GLN A 74 13.62 -9.21 -8.04
C GLN A 74 14.75 -8.99 -7.03
N GLY A 75 14.52 -9.28 -5.73
CA GLY A 75 15.51 -9.03 -4.68
C GLY A 75 15.81 -7.54 -4.44
N ARG A 76 14.95 -6.63 -4.90
CA ARG A 76 15.09 -5.17 -4.73
C ARG A 76 14.46 -4.67 -3.43
N ALA A 77 13.66 -5.49 -2.77
CA ALA A 77 13.07 -5.25 -1.47
C ALA A 77 13.03 -6.56 -0.68
N ASP A 78 13.24 -6.44 0.63
CA ASP A 78 13.13 -7.57 1.55
C ASP A 78 11.68 -7.88 1.88
N ILE A 79 10.85 -6.82 1.94
CA ILE A 79 9.42 -6.91 2.22
C ILE A 79 8.63 -6.14 1.16
N GLY A 80 7.66 -6.83 0.54
CA GLY A 80 6.65 -6.22 -0.32
C GLY A 80 5.40 -5.85 0.46
N MET A 81 4.90 -4.62 0.34
CA MET A 81 3.60 -4.24 0.87
C MET A 81 2.50 -4.52 -0.16
N ALA A 82 1.46 -5.26 0.22
CA ALA A 82 0.32 -5.50 -0.65
C ALA A 82 -1.02 -5.41 0.10
N SER A 83 -1.98 -4.69 -0.48
CA SER A 83 -3.36 -4.58 0.01
C SER A 83 -4.33 -5.46 -0.81
N ARG A 84 -3.82 -6.57 -1.29
CA ARG A 84 -4.50 -7.67 -1.96
C ARG A 84 -3.71 -8.96 -1.83
N GLY A 85 -4.30 -10.07 -2.17
CA GLY A 85 -3.56 -11.33 -2.34
C GLY A 85 -2.64 -11.30 -3.59
N ILE A 86 -1.79 -12.31 -3.71
CA ILE A 86 -1.03 -12.60 -4.92
C ILE A 86 -2.01 -13.23 -5.94
N SER A 87 -2.09 -12.65 -7.14
CA SER A 87 -2.99 -13.15 -8.18
C SER A 87 -2.55 -14.53 -8.71
N LEU A 88 -3.45 -15.25 -9.39
CA LEU A 88 -3.12 -16.54 -9.98
C LEU A 88 -2.00 -16.44 -11.02
N ASP A 89 -1.99 -15.37 -11.82
CA ASP A 89 -0.95 -15.13 -12.81
C ASP A 89 0.40 -14.82 -12.15
N GLU A 90 0.40 -14.04 -11.06
CA GLU A 90 1.61 -13.78 -10.27
C GLU A 90 2.13 -15.06 -9.60
N LYS A 91 1.23 -15.90 -9.06
CA LYS A 91 1.62 -17.18 -8.46
C LYS A 91 2.31 -18.09 -9.49
N LYS A 92 1.74 -18.21 -10.70
CA LYS A 92 2.34 -18.99 -11.79
C LYS A 92 3.66 -18.40 -12.25
N ARG A 93 3.70 -17.08 -12.51
CA ARG A 93 4.89 -16.38 -13.00
C ARG A 93 6.05 -16.41 -12.02
N PHE A 94 5.78 -16.35 -10.72
CA PHE A 94 6.76 -16.21 -9.65
C PHE A 94 6.87 -17.44 -8.76
N GLU A 95 6.47 -18.61 -9.24
CA GLU A 95 6.48 -19.86 -8.49
C GLU A 95 7.85 -20.16 -7.84
N LYS A 96 8.93 -19.93 -8.59
CA LYS A 96 10.31 -20.13 -8.11
C LYS A 96 10.69 -19.21 -6.93
N SER A 97 10.03 -18.06 -6.78
CA SER A 97 10.32 -17.10 -5.71
C SER A 97 9.73 -17.49 -4.36
N ARG A 98 8.94 -18.58 -4.30
CA ARG A 98 8.34 -19.14 -3.06
C ARG A 98 7.71 -18.06 -2.16
N LEU A 99 6.96 -17.13 -2.77
CA LEU A 99 6.39 -15.98 -2.06
C LEU A 99 5.56 -16.40 -0.86
N LYS A 100 5.84 -15.78 0.29
CA LYS A 100 5.10 -15.93 1.55
C LYS A 100 4.29 -14.69 1.83
N ILE A 101 3.07 -14.89 2.37
CA ILE A 101 2.15 -13.82 2.71
C ILE A 101 2.02 -13.75 4.23
N HIS A 102 2.30 -12.57 4.78
CA HIS A 102 2.20 -12.27 6.21
C HIS A 102 1.09 -11.24 6.40
N PRO A 103 -0.15 -11.65 6.75
CA PRO A 103 -1.21 -10.71 7.07
C PRO A 103 -0.83 -9.88 8.29
N ILE A 104 -1.10 -8.56 8.23
CA ILE A 104 -0.79 -7.61 9.31
C ILE A 104 -2.01 -6.81 9.77
N GLY A 105 -3.11 -6.83 9.02
CA GLY A 105 -4.35 -6.13 9.33
C GLY A 105 -5.43 -6.40 8.29
N LEU A 106 -6.63 -5.86 8.54
CA LEU A 106 -7.74 -5.87 7.60
C LEU A 106 -8.13 -4.44 7.22
N ASP A 107 -8.64 -4.29 6.01
CA ASP A 107 -9.13 -3.04 5.44
C ASP A 107 -10.36 -3.33 4.57
N ALA A 108 -11.13 -2.29 4.27
CA ALA A 108 -12.22 -2.35 3.30
C ALA A 108 -11.98 -1.38 2.14
N VAL A 109 -12.54 -1.69 0.98
CA VAL A 109 -12.54 -0.77 -0.17
C VAL A 109 -13.93 -0.22 -0.34
N ALA A 110 -14.06 1.10 -0.23
CA ALA A 110 -15.32 1.81 -0.40
C ALA A 110 -15.44 2.43 -1.79
N CYS A 111 -16.65 2.44 -2.32
CA CYS A 111 -17.04 3.38 -3.37
C CYS A 111 -17.25 4.73 -2.71
N VAL A 112 -16.61 5.76 -3.23
CA VAL A 112 -16.66 7.12 -2.67
C VAL A 112 -17.09 8.14 -3.73
N VAL A 113 -17.72 9.20 -3.26
CA VAL A 113 -18.19 10.31 -4.10
C VAL A 113 -17.81 11.65 -3.49
N SER A 114 -17.82 12.70 -4.29
CA SER A 114 -17.74 14.10 -3.83
C SER A 114 -18.81 14.41 -2.79
N THR A 115 -18.49 15.25 -1.84
CA THR A 115 -19.42 15.63 -0.77
C THR A 115 -20.73 16.21 -1.30
N GLU A 116 -20.66 16.99 -2.37
CA GLU A 116 -21.82 17.60 -3.05
C GLU A 116 -22.78 16.56 -3.60
N ILE A 117 -22.26 15.52 -4.22
CA ILE A 117 -23.06 14.40 -4.76
C ILE A 117 -23.75 13.64 -3.64
N TYR A 118 -23.04 13.38 -2.54
CA TYR A 118 -23.61 12.72 -1.37
C TYR A 118 -24.71 13.57 -0.72
N GLN A 119 -24.49 14.88 -0.57
CA GLN A 119 -25.46 15.83 -0.02
C GLN A 119 -26.69 16.01 -0.93
N ALA A 120 -26.50 15.93 -2.26
CA ALA A 120 -27.57 15.97 -3.23
C ALA A 120 -28.41 14.67 -3.31
N GLY A 121 -28.14 13.66 -2.44
CA GLY A 121 -28.99 12.50 -2.24
C GLY A 121 -28.42 11.16 -2.75
N VAL A 122 -27.28 11.13 -3.42
CA VAL A 122 -26.63 9.88 -3.85
C VAL A 122 -25.92 9.23 -2.66
N ARG A 123 -26.66 8.52 -1.84
CA ARG A 123 -26.15 7.88 -0.62
C ARG A 123 -25.90 6.40 -0.74
N HIS A 124 -26.39 5.78 -1.80
CA HIS A 124 -26.22 4.38 -2.10
C HIS A 124 -26.14 4.15 -3.63
N LEU A 125 -25.38 3.15 -4.03
CA LEU A 125 -25.29 2.66 -5.40
C LEU A 125 -25.30 1.12 -5.40
N THR A 126 -25.87 0.55 -6.43
CA THR A 126 -25.75 -0.89 -6.68
C THR A 126 -24.44 -1.21 -7.41
N PRO A 127 -23.88 -2.42 -7.29
CA PRO A 127 -22.73 -2.85 -8.09
C PRO A 127 -22.96 -2.70 -9.59
N ARG A 128 -24.20 -2.90 -10.06
CA ARG A 128 -24.58 -2.70 -11.48
C ARG A 128 -24.49 -1.24 -11.91
N GLN A 129 -24.94 -0.30 -11.08
CA GLN A 129 -24.82 1.14 -11.37
C GLN A 129 -23.36 1.57 -11.38
N ILE A 130 -22.57 1.15 -10.39
CA ILE A 130 -21.14 1.41 -10.37
C ILE A 130 -20.46 0.86 -11.63
N ALA A 131 -20.76 -0.38 -12.00
CA ALA A 131 -20.23 -0.97 -13.22
C ALA A 131 -20.62 -0.15 -14.48
N ALA A 132 -21.88 0.26 -14.58
CA ALA A 132 -22.37 1.06 -15.71
C ALA A 132 -21.69 2.43 -15.78
N ILE A 133 -21.42 3.08 -14.64
CA ILE A 133 -20.67 4.34 -14.56
C ILE A 133 -19.22 4.15 -15.05
N TYR A 134 -18.50 3.17 -14.52
CA TYR A 134 -17.12 2.90 -14.95
C TYR A 134 -17.01 2.45 -16.41
N MET A 135 -18.06 1.85 -16.96
CA MET A 135 -18.16 1.51 -18.38
C MET A 135 -18.59 2.67 -19.27
N GLY A 136 -18.92 3.84 -18.72
CA GLY A 136 -19.40 5.01 -19.47
C GLY A 136 -20.81 4.87 -20.02
N LYS A 137 -21.61 3.94 -19.48
CA LYS A 137 -23.03 3.74 -19.86
C LYS A 137 -23.96 4.66 -19.09
N ILE A 138 -23.61 5.02 -17.87
CA ILE A 138 -24.22 6.06 -17.04
C ILE A 138 -23.19 7.19 -16.94
N GLN A 139 -23.54 8.37 -17.42
CA GLN A 139 -22.63 9.51 -17.50
C GLN A 139 -23.11 10.73 -16.72
N ASN A 140 -24.36 10.70 -16.24
CA ASN A 140 -24.95 11.79 -15.48
C ASN A 140 -25.54 11.28 -14.16
N TRP A 141 -25.30 12.02 -13.07
CA TRP A 141 -25.77 11.65 -11.75
C TRP A 141 -27.31 11.54 -11.65
N LYS A 142 -28.07 12.28 -12.47
CA LYS A 142 -29.55 12.17 -12.53
C LYS A 142 -30.04 10.76 -12.89
N GLU A 143 -29.25 9.98 -13.62
CA GLU A 143 -29.60 8.60 -14.00
C GLU A 143 -29.59 7.62 -12.80
N VAL A 144 -28.99 8.05 -11.68
CA VAL A 144 -28.92 7.28 -10.43
C VAL A 144 -29.56 8.03 -9.23
N GLY A 145 -30.40 9.03 -9.52
CA GLY A 145 -31.14 9.77 -8.50
C GLY A 145 -30.40 10.98 -7.90
N GLY A 146 -29.32 11.41 -8.53
CA GLY A 146 -28.56 12.61 -8.18
C GLY A 146 -28.94 13.85 -8.97
N PRO A 147 -28.15 14.92 -8.89
CA PRO A 147 -28.37 16.17 -9.61
C PRO A 147 -28.08 15.98 -11.11
N ASP A 148 -28.60 16.90 -11.96
CA ASP A 148 -28.26 16.95 -13.39
C ASP A 148 -26.82 17.46 -13.56
N ARG A 149 -25.87 16.55 -13.43
CA ARG A 149 -24.43 16.84 -13.45
C ARG A 149 -23.67 15.65 -14.03
N GLN A 150 -22.69 15.93 -14.89
CA GLN A 150 -21.83 14.89 -15.49
C GLN A 150 -20.99 14.21 -14.41
N ILE A 151 -20.85 12.88 -14.50
CA ILE A 151 -20.04 12.08 -13.58
C ILE A 151 -18.57 12.18 -13.97
N VAL A 152 -17.72 12.58 -13.02
CA VAL A 152 -16.25 12.50 -13.15
C VAL A 152 -15.79 11.17 -12.56
N VAL A 153 -15.51 10.20 -13.40
CA VAL A 153 -15.04 8.88 -12.98
C VAL A 153 -13.54 8.90 -12.77
N ILE A 154 -13.12 8.64 -11.54
CA ILE A 154 -11.71 8.51 -11.15
C ILE A 154 -11.39 7.04 -10.93
N ASP A 155 -10.38 6.52 -11.63
CA ASP A 155 -9.87 5.15 -11.49
C ASP A 155 -8.43 5.20 -10.96
N LYS A 156 -7.90 4.05 -10.59
CA LYS A 156 -6.49 3.89 -10.19
C LYS A 156 -5.69 3.16 -11.27
N GLU A 157 -4.38 3.36 -11.24
CA GLU A 157 -3.45 2.57 -12.03
C GLU A 157 -3.68 1.05 -11.80
N ARG A 158 -3.53 0.26 -12.86
CA ARG A 158 -3.88 -1.17 -12.87
C ARG A 158 -3.17 -2.02 -11.81
N HIS A 159 -1.95 -1.66 -11.44
CA HIS A 159 -1.16 -2.40 -10.46
C HIS A 159 -1.51 -2.08 -9.00
N ARG A 160 -2.44 -1.16 -8.75
CA ARG A 160 -2.87 -0.78 -7.40
C ARG A 160 -3.79 -1.85 -6.79
N GLY A 161 -3.50 -2.21 -5.53
CA GLY A 161 -4.26 -3.24 -4.82
C GLY A 161 -5.71 -2.86 -4.57
N THR A 162 -6.00 -1.58 -4.31
CA THR A 162 -7.37 -1.06 -4.11
C THR A 162 -8.21 -1.26 -5.37
N ARG A 163 -7.66 -0.89 -6.54
CA ARG A 163 -8.31 -1.12 -7.82
C ARG A 163 -8.61 -2.60 -8.06
N HIS A 164 -7.61 -3.44 -7.86
CA HIS A 164 -7.73 -4.89 -8.08
C HIS A 164 -8.91 -5.48 -7.30
N VAL A 165 -9.01 -5.17 -6.01
CA VAL A 165 -10.08 -5.69 -5.14
C VAL A 165 -11.44 -5.11 -5.51
N PHE A 166 -11.50 -3.81 -5.80
CA PHE A 166 -12.74 -3.15 -6.20
C PHE A 166 -13.27 -3.69 -7.54
N MET A 167 -12.42 -3.76 -8.57
CA MET A 167 -12.80 -4.28 -9.89
C MET A 167 -13.19 -5.76 -9.83
N GLN A 168 -12.51 -6.56 -9.01
CA GLN A 168 -12.87 -7.95 -8.80
C GLN A 168 -14.28 -8.08 -8.22
N TYR A 169 -14.67 -7.24 -7.26
CA TYR A 169 -16.02 -7.26 -6.69
C TYR A 169 -17.08 -6.75 -7.68
N ILE A 170 -16.84 -5.63 -8.34
CA ILE A 170 -17.81 -4.97 -9.21
C ILE A 170 -18.04 -5.74 -10.53
N PHE A 171 -16.97 -6.29 -11.11
CA PHE A 171 -16.99 -6.91 -12.43
C PHE A 171 -16.70 -8.42 -12.45
N GLY A 172 -16.31 -9.01 -11.31
CA GLY A 172 -15.76 -10.36 -11.30
C GLY A 172 -14.39 -10.48 -11.99
N ASN A 173 -13.80 -9.35 -12.40
CA ASN A 173 -12.55 -9.27 -13.17
C ASN A 173 -11.67 -8.11 -12.68
N ALA A 174 -10.60 -8.42 -11.96
CA ALA A 174 -9.66 -7.43 -11.44
C ALA A 174 -8.95 -6.60 -12.51
N SER A 175 -8.83 -7.13 -13.73
CA SER A 175 -8.17 -6.48 -14.88
C SER A 175 -9.14 -5.73 -15.80
N GLN A 176 -10.41 -5.57 -15.38
CA GLN A 176 -11.45 -4.89 -16.16
C GLN A 176 -10.97 -3.52 -16.67
N ARG A 177 -11.21 -3.26 -17.97
CA ARG A 177 -11.06 -1.92 -18.55
C ARG A 177 -12.31 -1.09 -18.24
N THR A 178 -12.08 0.18 -18.00
CA THR A 178 -13.11 1.14 -17.56
C THR A 178 -13.14 2.35 -18.50
N PRO A 179 -13.75 2.22 -19.68
CA PRO A 179 -13.74 3.29 -20.71
C PRO A 179 -14.44 4.58 -20.26
N GLY A 180 -15.27 4.54 -19.20
CA GLY A 180 -15.86 5.74 -18.60
C GLY A 180 -14.91 6.57 -17.74
N THR A 181 -13.69 6.09 -17.50
CA THR A 181 -12.69 6.79 -16.66
C THR A 181 -12.22 8.08 -17.32
N LEU A 182 -12.28 9.18 -16.58
CA LEU A 182 -11.76 10.49 -16.99
C LEU A 182 -10.40 10.80 -16.39
N LEU A 183 -10.12 10.32 -15.17
CA LEU A 183 -8.86 10.53 -14.46
C LEU A 183 -8.32 9.21 -13.92
N VAL A 184 -6.99 9.04 -13.91
CA VAL A 184 -6.31 7.91 -13.30
C VAL A 184 -5.35 8.41 -12.23
N THR A 185 -5.43 7.82 -11.03
CA THR A 185 -4.61 8.19 -9.88
C THR A 185 -3.65 7.08 -9.48
N GLY A 186 -2.53 7.48 -8.82
CA GLY A 186 -1.50 6.55 -8.37
C GLY A 186 -1.68 6.07 -6.93
N SER A 187 -2.28 6.87 -6.05
CA SER A 187 -2.29 6.60 -4.60
C SER A 187 -3.66 6.89 -3.96
N ASN A 188 -3.85 6.52 -2.68
CA ASN A 188 -5.09 6.85 -1.99
C ASN A 188 -5.20 8.35 -1.69
N ASN A 189 -4.12 9.00 -1.26
CA ASN A 189 -4.13 10.44 -0.99
C ASN A 189 -4.35 11.26 -2.26
N GLU A 190 -3.78 10.87 -3.39
CA GLU A 190 -4.02 11.53 -4.67
C GLU A 190 -5.50 11.42 -5.09
N GLU A 191 -6.08 10.22 -5.03
CA GLU A 191 -7.49 10.04 -5.36
C GLU A 191 -8.42 10.74 -4.39
N GLN A 192 -8.15 10.68 -3.08
CA GLN A 192 -8.88 11.42 -2.06
C GLN A 192 -8.88 12.92 -2.38
N ALA A 193 -7.70 13.50 -2.68
CA ALA A 193 -7.59 14.91 -3.02
C ALA A 193 -8.34 15.25 -4.32
N LYS A 194 -8.31 14.40 -5.35
CA LYS A 194 -9.02 14.63 -6.61
C LYS A 194 -10.54 14.55 -6.44
N ILE A 195 -11.03 13.64 -5.59
CA ILE A 195 -12.47 13.55 -5.28
C ILE A 195 -12.91 14.77 -4.47
N ALA A 196 -12.10 15.18 -3.46
CA ALA A 196 -12.38 16.36 -2.62
C ALA A 196 -12.38 17.67 -3.41
N GLN A 197 -11.59 17.76 -4.51
CA GLN A 197 -11.54 18.94 -5.39
C GLN A 197 -12.63 18.94 -6.47
N SER A 198 -13.42 17.89 -6.56
CA SER A 198 -14.47 17.74 -7.55
C SER A 198 -15.85 17.79 -6.88
N ASP A 199 -16.80 18.43 -7.53
CA ASP A 199 -18.21 18.49 -7.11
C ASP A 199 -19.08 17.35 -7.72
N SER A 200 -18.46 16.44 -8.51
CA SER A 200 -19.19 15.43 -9.27
C SER A 200 -18.42 14.12 -9.47
N ALA A 201 -17.39 13.86 -8.65
CA ALA A 201 -16.55 12.68 -8.79
C ALA A 201 -17.14 11.42 -8.14
N ILE A 202 -16.75 10.28 -8.73
CA ILE A 202 -16.83 8.94 -8.15
C ILE A 202 -15.46 8.27 -8.21
N GLY A 203 -15.10 7.53 -7.16
CA GLY A 203 -13.84 6.79 -7.09
C GLY A 203 -13.90 5.64 -6.10
N MET A 204 -12.72 5.11 -5.74
CA MET A 204 -12.56 4.01 -4.79
C MET A 204 -11.44 4.28 -3.80
N LEU A 205 -11.69 4.18 -2.51
CA LEU A 205 -10.69 4.38 -1.48
C LEU A 205 -10.63 3.21 -0.50
N SER A 206 -9.48 3.03 0.12
CA SER A 206 -9.38 2.30 1.38
C SER A 206 -10.20 3.03 2.45
N PHE A 207 -10.90 2.28 3.28
CA PHE A 207 -11.76 2.81 4.34
C PHE A 207 -11.03 3.79 5.25
N ALA A 208 -9.78 3.53 5.60
CA ALA A 208 -8.95 4.39 6.44
C ALA A 208 -8.59 5.76 5.80
N TRP A 209 -8.92 5.96 4.52
CA TRP A 209 -8.68 7.20 3.78
C TRP A 209 -9.94 8.04 3.56
N ILE A 210 -11.07 7.62 4.13
CA ILE A 210 -12.31 8.39 4.07
C ILE A 210 -12.26 9.47 5.17
N ASN A 211 -12.58 10.71 4.81
CA ASN A 211 -12.59 11.86 5.69
C ASN A 211 -13.84 12.73 5.45
N GLU A 212 -13.81 13.98 5.93
CA GLU A 212 -14.94 14.91 5.78
C GLU A 212 -15.15 15.36 4.33
N ASP A 213 -14.11 15.36 3.51
CA ASP A 213 -14.14 15.87 2.13
C ASP A 213 -14.59 14.83 1.11
N VAL A 214 -14.57 13.55 1.46
CA VAL A 214 -14.99 12.45 0.59
C VAL A 214 -15.98 11.54 1.32
N LYS A 215 -17.07 11.18 0.66
CA LYS A 215 -18.15 10.42 1.29
C LYS A 215 -18.24 9.00 0.70
N ALA A 216 -18.26 8.00 1.58
CA ALA A 216 -18.57 6.65 1.16
C ALA A 216 -20.06 6.49 0.90
N VAL A 217 -20.42 5.92 -0.24
CA VAL A 217 -21.79 5.50 -0.50
C VAL A 217 -22.00 4.05 -0.06
N SER A 218 -23.20 3.74 0.42
CA SER A 218 -23.58 2.36 0.73
C SER A 218 -23.65 1.54 -0.56
N LEU A 219 -23.22 0.28 -0.48
CA LEU A 219 -23.45 -0.70 -1.53
C LEU A 219 -24.81 -1.38 -1.29
N ARG A 220 -25.71 -1.25 -2.26
CA ARG A 220 -27.03 -1.93 -2.21
C ARG A 220 -26.97 -3.15 -3.13
N ASP A 221 -26.87 -4.35 -2.54
CA ASP A 221 -26.79 -5.60 -3.27
C ASP A 221 -27.76 -6.64 -2.69
N LYS A 222 -28.51 -7.35 -3.57
CA LYS A 222 -29.45 -8.41 -3.20
C LYS A 222 -30.44 -8.02 -2.08
N GLY A 223 -30.93 -6.78 -2.14
CA GLY A 223 -31.91 -6.25 -1.16
C GLY A 223 -31.31 -5.87 0.20
N LYS A 224 -29.99 -5.95 0.34
CA LYS A 224 -29.26 -5.51 1.55
C LYS A 224 -28.45 -4.26 1.26
N GLU A 225 -28.25 -3.46 2.29
CA GLU A 225 -27.44 -2.25 2.22
C GLU A 225 -26.21 -2.38 3.12
N PHE A 226 -25.05 -2.07 2.57
CA PHE A 226 -23.75 -2.24 3.24
C PHE A 226 -23.01 -0.90 3.23
N LEU A 227 -22.91 -0.26 4.39
CA LEU A 227 -22.07 0.91 4.59
C LEU A 227 -20.72 0.45 5.18
N PRO A 228 -19.57 0.93 4.66
CA PRO A 228 -18.27 0.65 5.26
C PRO A 228 -18.14 1.43 6.57
N THR A 229 -18.36 0.76 7.69
CA THR A 229 -18.10 1.27 9.04
C THR A 229 -17.12 0.34 9.75
N TRP A 230 -16.47 0.82 10.80
CA TRP A 230 -15.62 -0.01 11.67
C TRP A 230 -16.31 -1.32 12.05
N GLU A 231 -17.55 -1.21 12.47
CA GLU A 231 -18.38 -2.35 12.91
C GLU A 231 -18.61 -3.35 11.78
N THR A 232 -19.11 -2.89 10.62
CA THR A 232 -19.44 -3.75 9.49
C THR A 232 -18.21 -4.41 8.86
N VAL A 233 -17.08 -3.72 8.85
CA VAL A 233 -15.81 -4.25 8.35
C VAL A 233 -15.23 -5.27 9.33
N ARG A 234 -15.20 -4.95 10.63
CA ARG A 234 -14.70 -5.86 11.69
C ARG A 234 -15.49 -7.16 11.76
N GLN A 235 -16.80 -7.07 11.57
CA GLN A 235 -17.70 -8.24 11.60
C GLN A 235 -17.73 -9.00 10.26
N GLY A 236 -16.95 -8.60 9.25
CA GLY A 236 -16.98 -9.23 7.93
C GLY A 236 -18.29 -9.05 7.17
N ARG A 237 -19.18 -8.13 7.63
CA ARG A 237 -20.48 -7.86 6.98
C ARG A 237 -20.35 -6.96 5.74
N TYR A 238 -19.32 -6.13 5.66
CA TYR A 238 -19.06 -5.33 4.45
C TYR A 238 -18.44 -6.22 3.37
N PRO A 239 -18.94 -6.18 2.11
CA PRO A 239 -18.57 -7.20 1.11
C PRO A 239 -17.16 -7.05 0.52
N ILE A 240 -16.57 -5.85 0.56
CA ILE A 240 -15.25 -5.60 -0.04
C ILE A 240 -14.19 -5.47 1.06
N VAL A 241 -14.01 -6.52 1.87
CA VAL A 241 -12.95 -6.61 2.88
C VAL A 241 -11.72 -7.27 2.28
N ARG A 242 -10.54 -6.82 2.71
CA ARG A 242 -9.24 -7.36 2.26
C ARG A 242 -8.22 -7.41 3.39
N LYS A 243 -7.25 -8.32 3.25
CA LYS A 243 -6.07 -8.36 4.13
C LYS A 243 -5.03 -7.35 3.66
N LEU A 244 -4.41 -6.67 4.60
CA LEU A 244 -3.15 -5.95 4.42
C LEU A 244 -2.02 -6.91 4.70
N ASN A 245 -1.05 -6.99 3.79
CA ASN A 245 -0.04 -8.03 3.82
C ASN A 245 1.36 -7.44 3.68
N PHE A 246 2.31 -8.03 4.39
CA PHE A 246 3.70 -8.09 3.99
C PHE A 246 3.94 -9.36 3.17
N ILE A 247 4.87 -9.29 2.22
CA ILE A 247 5.22 -10.38 1.32
C ILE A 247 6.73 -10.53 1.32
N THR A 248 7.23 -11.77 1.43
CA THR A 248 8.65 -12.09 1.38
C THR A 248 8.93 -13.17 0.33
N ALA A 249 10.17 -13.26 -0.16
CA ALA A 249 10.65 -14.38 -0.94
C ALA A 249 11.18 -15.47 0.02
N GLY A 250 10.41 -16.53 0.21
CA GLY A 250 10.69 -17.55 1.22
C GLY A 250 10.26 -17.14 2.64
N GLU A 251 10.64 -17.97 3.61
CA GLU A 251 10.41 -17.66 5.04
C GLU A 251 11.33 -16.51 5.46
N PRO A 252 10.81 -15.53 6.21
CA PRO A 252 11.63 -14.42 6.69
C PRO A 252 12.58 -14.86 7.80
N GLU A 253 13.80 -14.33 7.77
CA GLU A 253 14.83 -14.60 8.76
C GLU A 253 15.42 -13.28 9.29
N GLY A 254 16.22 -13.34 10.35
CA GLY A 254 16.97 -12.19 10.89
C GLY A 254 16.10 -10.97 11.16
N GLU A 255 16.53 -9.81 10.66
CA GLU A 255 15.88 -8.52 10.87
C GLU A 255 14.51 -8.41 10.17
N VAL A 256 14.36 -9.07 9.02
CA VAL A 256 13.08 -9.11 8.29
C VAL A 256 12.03 -9.82 9.13
N LYS A 257 12.38 -10.98 9.70
CA LYS A 257 11.51 -11.71 10.62
C LYS A 257 11.19 -10.90 11.86
N ALA A 258 12.20 -10.31 12.49
CA ALA A 258 12.03 -9.50 13.69
C ALA A 258 11.06 -8.33 13.48
N PHE A 259 11.17 -7.63 12.33
CA PHE A 259 10.25 -6.55 12.00
C PHE A 259 8.81 -7.06 11.74
N ILE A 260 8.66 -8.15 10.99
CA ILE A 260 7.32 -8.72 10.73
C ILE A 260 6.67 -9.18 12.04
N ASP A 261 7.42 -9.82 12.93
CA ASP A 261 6.94 -10.26 14.24
C ASP A 261 6.56 -9.05 15.13
N PHE A 262 7.35 -7.98 15.11
CA PHE A 262 7.00 -6.73 15.79
C PHE A 262 5.66 -6.17 15.30
N VAL A 263 5.45 -6.09 13.98
CA VAL A 263 4.19 -5.56 13.42
C VAL A 263 2.99 -6.44 13.78
N LYS A 264 3.19 -7.77 13.85
CA LYS A 264 2.15 -8.72 14.26
C LYS A 264 1.95 -8.80 15.77
N GLY A 265 2.89 -8.29 16.55
CA GLY A 265 2.84 -8.24 18.01
C GLY A 265 1.96 -7.09 18.53
N PRO A 266 1.75 -7.00 19.87
CA PRO A 266 0.81 -6.05 20.47
C PRO A 266 1.06 -4.59 20.09
N GLN A 267 2.31 -4.14 20.07
CA GLN A 267 2.67 -2.76 19.72
C GLN A 267 2.39 -2.46 18.24
N GLY A 268 2.75 -3.38 17.34
CA GLY A 268 2.46 -3.24 15.91
C GLY A 268 0.96 -3.26 15.61
N GLN A 269 0.20 -4.12 16.29
CA GLN A 269 -1.26 -4.19 16.11
C GLN A 269 -1.98 -2.94 16.65
N LYS A 270 -1.46 -2.30 17.69
CA LYS A 270 -1.93 -0.97 18.12
C LYS A 270 -1.68 0.08 17.05
N ILE A 271 -0.51 0.05 16.38
CA ILE A 271 -0.21 0.94 15.24
C ILE A 271 -1.16 0.67 14.06
N VAL A 272 -1.53 -0.59 13.80
CA VAL A 272 -2.54 -0.93 12.79
C VAL A 272 -3.86 -0.24 13.09
N GLU A 273 -4.36 -0.33 14.32
CA GLU A 273 -5.59 0.29 14.78
C GLU A 273 -5.53 1.83 14.70
N GLU A 274 -4.48 2.44 15.21
CA GLU A 274 -4.24 3.88 15.16
C GLU A 274 -4.07 4.42 13.72
N SER A 275 -3.77 3.54 12.77
CA SER A 275 -3.72 3.86 11.34
C SER A 275 -5.07 3.72 10.64
N GLY A 276 -6.15 3.43 11.38
CA GLY A 276 -7.51 3.29 10.86
C GLY A 276 -7.83 1.90 10.27
N TYR A 277 -6.98 0.90 10.52
CA TYR A 277 -7.17 -0.47 10.05
C TYR A 277 -7.54 -1.42 11.18
N ILE A 278 -8.13 -2.58 10.85
CA ILE A 278 -8.55 -3.56 11.83
C ILE A 278 -7.40 -4.51 12.14
N PRO A 279 -6.98 -4.64 13.42
CA PRO A 279 -5.96 -5.59 13.83
C PRO A 279 -6.32 -7.04 13.53
N ILE A 280 -5.31 -7.88 13.22
CA ILE A 280 -5.51 -9.32 13.04
C ILE A 280 -5.60 -10.11 14.36
N ALA A 281 -5.10 -9.55 15.46
CA ALA A 281 -5.07 -10.17 16.78
C ALA A 281 -6.42 -10.15 17.52
N GLY A 282 -7.41 -9.41 17.04
CA GLY A 282 -8.78 -9.52 17.52
C GLY A 282 -9.43 -10.71 16.83
N LYS A 283 -9.64 -11.81 17.54
CA LYS A 283 -10.32 -13.01 17.05
C LYS A 283 -11.51 -12.64 16.15
N ILE A 284 -11.33 -12.82 14.85
CA ILE A 284 -12.49 -13.10 14.01
C ILE A 284 -12.91 -14.51 14.45
N SER A 285 -13.96 -14.61 15.26
CA SER A 285 -14.62 -15.87 15.49
C SER A 285 -14.99 -16.41 14.11
N GLN A 286 -14.32 -17.47 13.70
CA GLN A 286 -14.75 -18.23 12.54
C GLN A 286 -16.12 -18.78 12.89
N GLN A 287 -17.14 -18.28 12.26
CA GLN A 287 -18.43 -18.96 12.05
C GLN A 287 -18.51 -19.36 10.58
#